data_d182faabd90630dae58465193c6a8e9b
#
_entry.id   d182faabd90630dae58465193c6a8e9b
#
_cell.length_a   1.000
_cell.length_b   1.000
_cell.length_c   1.000
_cell.angle_alpha   90.00
_cell.angle_beta   90.00
_cell.angle_gamma   90.00
#
_symmetry.space_group_name_H-M   'P 1'
#
loop_
_entity.id
_entity.type
_entity.pdbx_description
1 polymer ?
#
loop_
_entity_poly.entity_id
_entity_poly.type
_entity_poly.pdbx_seq_one_letter_code
_entity_poly.pdbx_strand_id
1 'polypeptide(L)'
;MGAALVGGLLSSGAIAASSIVIVETSAERRRVLSESFPDLAIVESTPTCSEALIAVKPPDVAQAAQVAVAAGARRVLSIAAGITLARLEEACGADVAVVRAMPNTPALVGRGASAISGGRFTSESDMVWAEEILGSVGLVVRVAEGDLDAVTGLIGSGPAYLFLVAESLMAAGRAQGLDDTVVDAMVRQLFTGAAALMAAGDDPAELRVRVTSPGGTTAAGLDVLDRHDVRAAFAAAVDAATVRSRELGQ
;
A
#
# COMPACT_ATOMS: atom_id res chain seq x y z
N MET A 1 2.60 6.62 5.09
CA MET A 1 1.80 6.48 3.84
C MET A 1 1.36 7.84 3.30
N GLY A 2 0.66 8.70 4.05
CA GLY A 2 0.25 10.03 3.57
C GLY A 2 1.38 10.85 2.94
N ALA A 3 2.54 10.93 3.58
CA ALA A 3 3.71 11.62 3.02
C ALA A 3 4.21 11.00 1.69
N ALA A 4 4.09 9.68 1.51
CA ALA A 4 4.43 9.03 0.23
C ALA A 4 3.50 9.46 -0.90
N LEU A 5 2.19 9.53 -0.61
CA LEU A 5 1.19 10.00 -1.57
C LEU A 5 1.42 11.47 -1.95
N VAL A 6 1.69 12.32 -0.96
CA VAL A 6 2.06 13.72 -1.22
C VAL A 6 3.30 13.82 -2.12
N GLY A 7 4.36 13.07 -1.81
CA GLY A 7 5.57 13.01 -2.64
C GLY A 7 5.30 12.53 -4.07
N GLY A 8 4.45 11.49 -4.22
CA GLY A 8 4.04 10.99 -5.54
C GLY A 8 3.25 12.01 -6.35
N LEU A 9 2.27 12.68 -5.73
CA LEU A 9 1.48 13.73 -6.37
C LEU A 9 2.33 14.90 -6.85
N LEU A 10 3.29 15.34 -6.04
CA LEU A 10 4.22 16.39 -6.43
C LEU A 10 5.14 15.96 -7.57
N SER A 11 5.69 14.74 -7.48
CA SER A 11 6.63 14.22 -8.48
C SER A 11 5.95 13.94 -9.82
N SER A 12 4.69 13.53 -9.84
CA SER A 12 3.92 13.29 -11.07
C SER A 12 3.45 14.59 -11.74
N GLY A 13 3.40 15.70 -11.00
CA GLY A 13 2.83 16.95 -11.46
C GLY A 13 1.30 16.90 -11.67
N ALA A 14 0.64 15.85 -11.19
CA ALA A 14 -0.81 15.67 -11.33
C ALA A 14 -1.61 16.76 -10.62
N ILE A 15 -1.10 17.25 -9.49
CA ILE A 15 -1.74 18.31 -8.68
C ILE A 15 -0.69 19.37 -8.38
N ALA A 16 -1.06 20.64 -8.54
CA ALA A 16 -0.19 21.75 -8.20
C ALA A 16 0.07 21.79 -6.68
N ALA A 17 1.31 22.05 -6.27
CA ALA A 17 1.68 22.16 -4.86
C ALA A 17 0.80 23.16 -4.08
N SER A 18 0.44 24.27 -4.70
CA SER A 18 -0.46 25.29 -4.11
C SER A 18 -1.88 24.79 -3.81
N SER A 19 -2.29 23.66 -4.38
CA SER A 19 -3.59 23.05 -4.15
C SER A 19 -3.56 21.94 -3.08
N ILE A 20 -2.39 21.65 -2.51
CA ILE A 20 -2.21 20.61 -1.49
C ILE A 20 -1.92 21.30 -0.14
N VAL A 21 -2.68 20.95 0.87
CA VAL A 21 -2.43 21.34 2.26
C VAL A 21 -2.30 20.09 3.11
N ILE A 22 -1.23 19.99 3.87
CA ILE A 22 -1.05 18.92 4.86
C ILE A 22 -1.58 19.37 6.20
N VAL A 23 -2.51 18.62 6.77
CA VAL A 23 -3.03 18.85 8.12
C VAL A 23 -2.39 17.83 9.06
N GLU A 24 -1.69 18.33 10.08
CA GLU A 24 -1.03 17.49 11.08
C GLU A 24 -1.11 18.16 12.46
N THR A 25 -1.67 17.46 13.44
CA THR A 25 -1.90 18.00 14.79
C THR A 25 -0.63 18.04 15.65
N SER A 26 0.33 17.15 15.40
CA SER A 26 1.60 17.10 16.12
C SER A 26 2.56 18.19 15.64
N ALA A 27 2.96 19.11 16.50
CA ALA A 27 3.92 20.16 16.18
C ALA A 27 5.28 19.62 15.74
N GLU A 28 5.76 18.55 16.37
CA GLU A 28 7.01 17.89 15.99
C GLU A 28 6.91 17.31 14.57
N ARG A 29 5.79 16.62 14.28
CA ARG A 29 5.57 16.03 12.96
C ARG A 29 5.41 17.10 11.88
N ARG A 30 4.74 18.23 12.18
CA ARG A 30 4.66 19.38 11.26
C ARG A 30 6.04 19.88 10.89
N ARG A 31 6.96 20.03 11.85
CA ARG A 31 8.35 20.45 11.58
C ARG A 31 9.04 19.52 10.59
N VAL A 32 8.98 18.21 10.82
CA VAL A 32 9.58 17.19 9.92
C VAL A 32 8.96 17.26 8.52
N LEU A 33 7.66 17.43 8.43
CA LEU A 33 6.96 17.54 7.14
C LEU A 33 7.33 18.85 6.41
N SER A 34 7.51 19.97 7.12
CA SER A 34 7.94 21.24 6.52
C SER A 34 9.36 21.16 5.95
N GLU A 35 10.24 20.39 6.59
CA GLU A 35 11.57 20.11 6.06
C GLU A 35 11.52 19.22 4.79
N SER A 36 10.56 18.28 4.75
CA SER A 36 10.39 17.35 3.62
C SER A 36 9.63 17.97 2.44
N PHE A 37 8.74 18.90 2.70
CA PHE A 37 7.85 19.52 1.71
C PHE A 37 7.83 21.04 1.90
N PRO A 38 8.94 21.73 1.58
CA PRO A 38 9.09 23.18 1.87
C PRO A 38 8.11 24.06 1.08
N ASP A 39 7.61 23.57 -0.04
CA ASP A 39 6.68 24.30 -0.91
C ASP A 39 5.19 24.10 -0.55
N LEU A 40 4.89 23.27 0.47
CA LEU A 40 3.52 23.00 0.89
C LEU A 40 3.12 23.76 2.14
N ALA A 41 1.85 24.16 2.20
CA ALA A 41 1.25 24.61 3.45
C ALA A 41 1.04 23.42 4.39
N ILE A 42 1.64 23.48 5.58
CA ILE A 42 1.49 22.48 6.63
C ILE A 42 0.89 23.14 7.84
N VAL A 43 -0.32 22.75 8.19
CA VAL A 43 -1.17 23.44 9.16
C VAL A 43 -1.63 22.50 10.28
N GLU A 44 -2.08 23.08 11.39
CA GLU A 44 -2.62 22.32 12.52
C GLU A 44 -4.11 21.99 12.35
N SER A 45 -4.85 22.92 11.74
CA SER A 45 -6.30 22.82 11.59
C SER A 45 -6.68 22.75 10.12
N THR A 46 -7.73 22.00 9.82
CA THR A 46 -8.21 21.80 8.46
C THR A 46 -8.74 23.10 7.87
N PRO A 47 -8.16 23.62 6.78
CA PRO A 47 -8.69 24.77 6.06
C PRO A 47 -9.93 24.38 5.25
N THR A 48 -10.61 25.36 4.67
CA THR A 48 -11.65 25.09 3.67
C THR A 48 -11.07 24.27 2.53
N CYS A 49 -11.74 23.16 2.22
CA CYS A 49 -11.33 22.22 1.18
C CYS A 49 -12.54 21.60 0.47
N SER A 50 -12.38 21.21 -0.78
CA SER A 50 -13.39 20.47 -1.56
C SER A 50 -13.19 18.95 -1.49
N GLU A 51 -11.97 18.51 -1.20
CA GLU A 51 -11.54 17.12 -1.24
C GLU A 51 -10.62 16.82 -0.06
N ALA A 52 -10.68 15.60 0.47
CA ALA A 52 -9.85 15.20 1.59
C ALA A 52 -9.29 13.79 1.41
N LEU A 53 -7.97 13.64 1.61
CA LEU A 53 -7.29 12.36 1.78
C LEU A 53 -7.07 12.10 3.27
N ILE A 54 -7.71 11.08 3.82
CA ILE A 54 -7.61 10.68 5.22
C ILE A 54 -6.53 9.61 5.39
N ALA A 55 -5.41 10.02 5.97
CA ALA A 55 -4.22 9.18 6.17
C ALA A 55 -3.81 9.07 7.65
N VAL A 56 -4.77 9.12 8.54
CA VAL A 56 -4.60 9.02 10.00
C VAL A 56 -4.71 7.56 10.48
N LYS A 57 -4.46 7.32 11.76
CA LYS A 57 -4.67 6.01 12.38
C LYS A 57 -6.17 5.67 12.40
N PRO A 58 -6.55 4.36 12.36
CA PRO A 58 -7.95 3.96 12.32
C PRO A 58 -8.88 4.61 13.37
N PRO A 59 -8.48 4.75 14.65
CA PRO A 59 -9.34 5.41 15.65
C PRO A 59 -9.68 6.87 15.35
N ASP A 60 -8.83 7.56 14.60
CA ASP A 60 -8.96 9.00 14.35
C ASP A 60 -9.70 9.31 13.05
N VAL A 61 -10.02 8.27 12.24
CA VAL A 61 -10.59 8.44 10.88
C VAL A 61 -11.94 9.13 10.89
N ALA A 62 -12.86 8.71 11.76
CA ALA A 62 -14.20 9.28 11.83
C ALA A 62 -14.13 10.79 12.14
N GLN A 63 -13.34 11.18 13.13
CA GLN A 63 -13.16 12.58 13.49
C GLN A 63 -12.51 13.37 12.35
N ALA A 64 -11.47 12.85 11.72
CA ALA A 64 -10.79 13.53 10.61
C ALA A 64 -11.74 13.74 9.42
N ALA A 65 -12.56 12.74 9.09
CA ALA A 65 -13.55 12.82 8.04
C ALA A 65 -14.63 13.87 8.34
N GLN A 66 -15.18 13.87 9.56
CA GLN A 66 -16.15 14.88 10.01
C GLN A 66 -15.60 16.29 9.91
N VAL A 67 -14.37 16.52 10.36
CA VAL A 67 -13.70 17.84 10.29
C VAL A 67 -13.51 18.26 8.84
N ALA A 68 -13.08 17.36 7.94
CA ALA A 68 -12.92 17.66 6.53
C ALA A 68 -14.26 18.01 5.86
N VAL A 69 -15.32 17.30 6.15
CA VAL A 69 -16.67 17.57 5.62
C VAL A 69 -17.21 18.91 6.16
N ALA A 70 -17.01 19.19 7.45
CA ALA A 70 -17.38 20.50 8.03
C ALA A 70 -16.60 21.66 7.40
N ALA A 71 -15.37 21.42 6.93
CA ALA A 71 -14.54 22.37 6.19
C ALA A 71 -14.94 22.51 4.70
N GLY A 72 -15.90 21.70 4.21
CA GLY A 72 -16.46 21.79 2.87
C GLY A 72 -16.15 20.61 1.94
N ALA A 73 -15.42 19.60 2.39
CA ALA A 73 -15.10 18.45 1.56
C ALA A 73 -16.37 17.74 1.07
N ARG A 74 -16.40 17.40 -0.22
CA ARG A 74 -17.45 16.63 -0.88
C ARG A 74 -16.95 15.28 -1.42
N ARG A 75 -15.62 15.07 -1.40
CA ARG A 75 -14.95 13.82 -1.73
C ARG A 75 -14.00 13.48 -0.61
N VAL A 76 -14.07 12.25 -0.13
CA VAL A 76 -13.20 11.72 0.93
C VAL A 76 -12.58 10.41 0.46
N LEU A 77 -11.25 10.36 0.41
CA LEU A 77 -10.47 9.14 0.15
C LEU A 77 -9.82 8.71 1.46
N SER A 78 -10.16 7.54 1.98
CA SER A 78 -9.53 6.97 3.17
C SER A 78 -8.59 5.83 2.81
N ILE A 79 -7.35 5.89 3.33
CA ILE A 79 -6.35 4.82 3.21
C ILE A 79 -6.15 4.05 4.52
N ALA A 80 -7.03 4.22 5.49
CA ALA A 80 -6.94 3.56 6.79
C ALA A 80 -7.43 2.11 6.71
N ALA A 81 -6.59 1.18 7.16
CA ALA A 81 -6.96 -0.23 7.23
C ALA A 81 -8.10 -0.45 8.24
N GLY A 82 -8.99 -1.40 7.94
CA GLY A 82 -10.05 -1.81 8.84
C GLY A 82 -11.26 -0.87 8.93
N ILE A 83 -11.27 0.32 8.30
CA ILE A 83 -12.41 1.22 8.32
C ILE A 83 -13.29 0.97 7.11
N THR A 84 -14.53 0.55 7.33
CA THR A 84 -15.49 0.22 6.28
C THR A 84 -16.09 1.46 5.62
N LEU A 85 -16.61 1.30 4.39
CA LEU A 85 -17.38 2.35 3.71
C LEU A 85 -18.58 2.80 4.55
N ALA A 86 -19.28 1.87 5.19
CA ALA A 86 -20.40 2.20 6.06
C ALA A 86 -20.01 3.15 7.21
N ARG A 87 -18.88 2.90 7.88
CA ARG A 87 -18.36 3.79 8.93
C ARG A 87 -17.89 5.15 8.40
N LEU A 88 -17.29 5.16 7.22
CA LEU A 88 -16.89 6.41 6.57
C LEU A 88 -18.11 7.23 6.14
N GLU A 89 -19.12 6.59 5.55
CA GLU A 89 -20.38 7.24 5.18
C GLU A 89 -21.15 7.80 6.39
N GLU A 90 -21.18 7.04 7.50
CA GLU A 90 -21.74 7.52 8.77
C GLU A 90 -21.02 8.77 9.28
N ALA A 91 -19.70 8.79 9.22
CA ALA A 91 -18.90 9.94 9.64
C ALA A 91 -19.03 11.15 8.72
N CYS A 92 -19.11 10.93 7.39
CA CYS A 92 -19.18 11.99 6.39
C CYS A 92 -20.61 12.54 6.20
N GLY A 93 -21.63 11.76 6.51
CA GLY A 93 -23.04 12.13 6.26
C GLY A 93 -23.46 11.90 4.81
N ALA A 94 -24.70 12.33 4.49
CA ALA A 94 -25.28 12.20 3.16
C ALA A 94 -24.59 13.13 2.14
N ASP A 95 -24.62 12.76 0.87
CA ASP A 95 -24.14 13.57 -0.27
C ASP A 95 -22.63 13.81 -0.31
N VAL A 96 -21.83 13.03 0.43
CA VAL A 96 -20.37 13.04 0.33
C VAL A 96 -19.90 11.75 -0.35
N ALA A 97 -19.13 11.90 -1.42
CA ALA A 97 -18.51 10.76 -2.08
C ALA A 97 -17.36 10.21 -1.21
N VAL A 98 -17.41 8.92 -0.90
CA VAL A 98 -16.43 8.25 -0.03
C VAL A 98 -15.76 7.12 -0.80
N VAL A 99 -14.45 7.14 -0.87
CA VAL A 99 -13.65 6.04 -1.44
C VAL A 99 -12.79 5.43 -0.34
N ARG A 100 -12.91 4.13 -0.15
CA ARG A 100 -12.01 3.34 0.70
C ARG A 100 -10.89 2.77 -0.15
N ALA A 101 -9.66 2.91 0.31
CA ALA A 101 -8.49 2.39 -0.36
C ALA A 101 -7.61 1.57 0.57
N MET A 102 -6.95 0.58 -0.01
CA MET A 102 -5.92 -0.21 0.67
C MET A 102 -4.63 -0.18 -0.16
N PRO A 103 -3.75 0.81 0.09
CA PRO A 103 -2.41 0.87 -0.47
C PRO A 103 -1.43 -0.02 0.29
N ASN A 104 -0.21 -0.18 -0.25
CA ASN A 104 0.88 -0.86 0.44
C ASN A 104 2.17 -0.02 0.50
N THR A 105 3.13 -0.46 1.31
CA THR A 105 4.37 0.31 1.60
C THR A 105 5.29 0.57 0.40
N PRO A 106 5.35 -0.24 -0.69
CA PRO A 106 6.11 0.11 -1.88
C PRO A 106 5.68 1.43 -2.55
N ALA A 107 4.54 2.00 -2.21
CA ALA A 107 4.15 3.36 -2.58
C ALA A 107 5.22 4.42 -2.19
N LEU A 108 6.03 4.18 -1.14
CA LEU A 108 7.15 5.04 -0.74
C LEU A 108 8.21 5.23 -1.84
N VAL A 109 8.29 4.31 -2.77
CA VAL A 109 9.24 4.31 -3.90
C VAL A 109 8.52 4.33 -5.26
N GLY A 110 7.25 4.74 -5.31
CA GLY A 110 6.47 4.82 -6.54
C GLY A 110 6.14 3.47 -7.18
N ARG A 111 6.17 2.38 -6.40
CA ARG A 111 5.90 1.01 -6.84
C ARG A 111 4.82 0.34 -5.99
N GLY A 112 3.88 1.15 -5.47
CA GLY A 112 2.76 0.67 -4.71
C GLY A 112 1.76 -0.13 -5.53
N ALA A 113 0.93 -0.90 -4.82
CA ALA A 113 -0.30 -1.43 -5.34
C ALA A 113 -1.42 -1.01 -4.38
N SER A 114 -2.52 -0.52 -4.92
CA SER A 114 -3.67 -0.06 -4.17
C SER A 114 -4.94 -0.68 -4.72
N ALA A 115 -5.84 -1.11 -3.86
CA ALA A 115 -7.20 -1.43 -4.25
C ALA A 115 -8.15 -0.37 -3.71
N ILE A 116 -9.19 -0.03 -4.48
CA ILE A 116 -10.18 0.98 -4.11
C ILE A 116 -11.61 0.46 -4.28
N SER A 117 -12.51 0.94 -3.41
CA SER A 117 -13.93 0.70 -3.49
C SER A 117 -14.70 1.99 -3.17
N GLY A 118 -15.72 2.30 -3.96
CA GLY A 118 -16.58 3.47 -3.78
C GLY A 118 -17.78 3.19 -2.90
N GLY A 119 -18.17 4.19 -2.11
CA GLY A 119 -19.39 4.18 -1.31
C GLY A 119 -20.65 4.52 -2.12
N ARG A 120 -21.77 4.60 -1.43
CA ARG A 120 -23.12 4.78 -2.01
C ARG A 120 -23.26 6.04 -2.85
N PHE A 121 -22.62 7.12 -2.46
CA PHE A 121 -22.71 8.42 -3.13
C PHE A 121 -21.54 8.69 -4.08
N THR A 122 -20.71 7.68 -4.34
CA THR A 122 -19.52 7.80 -5.18
C THR A 122 -19.90 7.65 -6.65
N SER A 123 -19.60 8.64 -7.45
CA SER A 123 -19.74 8.63 -8.90
C SER A 123 -18.50 8.08 -9.60
N GLU A 124 -18.58 7.85 -10.91
CA GLU A 124 -17.43 7.47 -11.73
C GLU A 124 -16.31 8.51 -11.66
N SER A 125 -16.64 9.81 -11.66
CA SER A 125 -15.64 10.87 -11.55
C SER A 125 -14.91 10.88 -10.19
N ASP A 126 -15.56 10.41 -9.12
CA ASP A 126 -14.95 10.30 -7.81
C ASP A 126 -13.98 9.10 -7.75
N MET A 127 -14.32 8.01 -8.45
CA MET A 127 -13.42 6.85 -8.58
C MET A 127 -12.18 7.21 -9.39
N VAL A 128 -12.34 7.91 -10.52
CA VAL A 128 -11.22 8.41 -11.33
C VAL A 128 -10.31 9.33 -10.52
N TRP A 129 -10.89 10.27 -9.75
CA TRP A 129 -10.12 11.12 -8.85
C TRP A 129 -9.28 10.32 -7.83
N ALA A 130 -9.85 9.28 -7.23
CA ALA A 130 -9.10 8.43 -6.30
C ALA A 130 -8.00 7.63 -7.01
N GLU A 131 -8.25 7.17 -8.24
CA GLU A 131 -7.25 6.51 -9.08
C GLU A 131 -6.09 7.43 -9.44
N GLU A 132 -6.34 8.68 -9.78
CA GLU A 132 -5.31 9.67 -10.09
C GLU A 132 -4.40 9.93 -8.88
N ILE A 133 -4.99 10.08 -7.69
CA ILE A 133 -4.22 10.28 -6.45
C ILE A 133 -3.32 9.06 -6.16
N LEU A 134 -3.89 7.88 -6.13
CA LEU A 134 -3.15 6.66 -5.77
C LEU A 134 -2.24 6.18 -6.91
N GLY A 135 -2.62 6.45 -8.16
CA GLY A 135 -1.84 6.17 -9.36
C GLY A 135 -0.50 6.91 -9.40
N SER A 136 -0.40 8.05 -8.70
CA SER A 136 0.85 8.80 -8.56
C SER A 136 1.97 8.00 -7.87
N VAL A 137 1.63 6.92 -7.15
CA VAL A 137 2.59 6.10 -6.39
C VAL A 137 2.55 4.61 -6.77
N GLY A 138 1.81 4.21 -7.81
CA GLY A 138 1.79 2.83 -8.27
C GLY A 138 0.51 2.40 -8.99
N LEU A 139 0.28 1.09 -9.02
CA LEU A 139 -0.91 0.47 -9.62
C LEU A 139 -2.15 0.70 -8.75
N VAL A 140 -3.28 0.99 -9.40
CA VAL A 140 -4.59 1.03 -8.74
C VAL A 140 -5.54 0.07 -9.42
N VAL A 141 -6.32 -0.67 -8.63
CA VAL A 141 -7.38 -1.56 -9.11
C VAL A 141 -8.67 -1.29 -8.35
N ARG A 142 -9.81 -1.37 -9.06
CA ARG A 142 -11.14 -1.30 -8.43
C ARG A 142 -11.58 -2.69 -8.03
N VAL A 143 -12.11 -2.82 -6.82
CA VAL A 143 -12.62 -4.08 -6.29
C VAL A 143 -13.94 -3.84 -5.55
N ALA A 144 -14.70 -4.90 -5.29
CA ALA A 144 -15.81 -4.80 -4.34
C ALA A 144 -15.26 -4.58 -2.92
N GLU A 145 -16.00 -3.87 -2.06
CA GLU A 145 -15.53 -3.62 -0.68
C GLU A 145 -15.20 -4.90 0.07
N GLY A 146 -16.00 -5.96 -0.13
CA GLY A 146 -15.78 -7.26 0.52
C GLY A 146 -14.44 -7.93 0.19
N ASP A 147 -13.78 -7.52 -0.91
CA ASP A 147 -12.48 -8.05 -1.33
C ASP A 147 -11.31 -7.33 -0.67
N LEU A 148 -11.53 -6.12 -0.12
CA LEU A 148 -10.44 -5.29 0.44
C LEU A 148 -9.71 -5.96 1.61
N ASP A 149 -10.38 -6.85 2.37
CA ASP A 149 -9.70 -7.60 3.44
C ASP A 149 -8.76 -8.67 2.86
N ALA A 150 -9.16 -9.36 1.80
CA ALA A 150 -8.29 -10.29 1.08
C ALA A 150 -7.10 -9.54 0.43
N VAL A 151 -7.37 -8.39 -0.16
CA VAL A 151 -6.32 -7.48 -0.68
C VAL A 151 -5.36 -7.07 0.43
N THR A 152 -5.86 -6.78 1.64
CA THR A 152 -5.01 -6.45 2.80
C THR A 152 -4.09 -7.61 3.15
N GLY A 153 -4.61 -8.84 3.21
CA GLY A 153 -3.83 -10.04 3.46
C GLY A 153 -2.78 -10.31 2.38
N LEU A 154 -3.14 -10.08 1.12
CA LEU A 154 -2.27 -10.37 -0.03
C LEU A 154 -1.21 -9.29 -0.26
N ILE A 155 -1.61 -8.04 -0.50
CA ILE A 155 -0.69 -6.97 -0.90
C ILE A 155 -0.36 -5.97 0.19
N GLY A 156 -1.25 -5.77 1.16
CA GLY A 156 -1.00 -4.93 2.32
C GLY A 156 0.09 -5.53 3.22
N SER A 157 -0.06 -6.81 3.55
CA SER A 157 0.90 -7.60 4.34
C SER A 157 2.03 -8.20 3.50
N GLY A 158 1.82 -8.38 2.20
CA GLY A 158 2.73 -9.04 1.26
C GLY A 158 4.18 -8.56 1.29
N PRO A 159 4.48 -7.25 1.40
CA PRO A 159 5.84 -6.77 1.52
C PRO A 159 6.61 -7.41 2.69
N ALA A 160 5.94 -7.64 3.84
CA ALA A 160 6.58 -8.30 4.98
C ALA A 160 6.94 -9.77 4.68
N TYR A 161 6.13 -10.47 3.90
CA TYR A 161 6.44 -11.85 3.48
C TYR A 161 7.67 -11.90 2.60
N LEU A 162 7.80 -10.95 1.66
CA LEU A 162 8.97 -10.84 0.79
C LEU A 162 10.22 -10.46 1.57
N PHE A 163 10.11 -9.58 2.57
CA PHE A 163 11.23 -9.23 3.44
C PHE A 163 11.68 -10.44 4.28
N LEU A 164 10.76 -11.25 4.80
CA LEU A 164 11.09 -12.50 5.48
C LEU A 164 11.85 -13.48 4.57
N VAL A 165 11.44 -13.59 3.30
CA VAL A 165 12.16 -14.42 2.32
C VAL A 165 13.57 -13.86 2.10
N ALA A 166 13.73 -12.55 1.96
CA ALA A 166 15.04 -11.91 1.81
C ALA A 166 15.94 -12.16 3.02
N GLU A 167 15.44 -11.98 4.24
CA GLU A 167 16.17 -12.27 5.49
C GLU A 167 16.60 -13.73 5.55
N SER A 168 15.73 -14.65 5.18
CA SER A 168 16.01 -16.10 5.17
C SER A 168 17.10 -16.46 4.17
N LEU A 169 17.07 -15.88 2.96
CA LEU A 169 18.10 -16.09 1.94
C LEU A 169 19.44 -15.49 2.38
N MET A 170 19.43 -14.31 2.99
CA MET A 170 20.65 -13.70 3.55
C MET A 170 21.27 -14.57 4.65
N ALA A 171 20.45 -15.09 5.57
CA ALA A 171 20.92 -15.99 6.62
C ALA A 171 21.51 -17.29 6.04
N ALA A 172 20.84 -17.86 5.04
CA ALA A 172 21.32 -19.07 4.35
C ALA A 172 22.65 -18.83 3.61
N GLY A 173 22.80 -17.69 2.93
CA GLY A 173 24.05 -17.33 2.25
C GLY A 173 25.23 -17.22 3.21
N ARG A 174 25.03 -16.59 4.36
CA ARG A 174 26.04 -16.55 5.45
C ARG A 174 26.40 -17.93 5.96
N ALA A 175 25.43 -18.79 6.16
CA ALA A 175 25.64 -20.18 6.59
C ALA A 175 26.46 -20.99 5.59
N GLN A 176 26.46 -20.62 4.30
CA GLN A 176 27.31 -21.19 3.26
C GLN A 176 28.72 -20.54 3.21
N GLY A 177 29.05 -19.62 4.11
CA GLY A 177 30.35 -19.00 4.21
C GLY A 177 30.55 -17.77 3.32
N LEU A 178 29.50 -17.21 2.75
CA LEU A 178 29.58 -15.98 1.98
C LEU A 178 29.74 -14.75 2.90
N ASP A 179 30.52 -13.78 2.45
CA ASP A 179 30.71 -12.50 3.15
C ASP A 179 29.39 -11.71 3.24
N ASP A 180 29.20 -11.00 4.36
CA ASP A 180 27.99 -10.21 4.65
C ASP A 180 27.69 -9.18 3.56
N THR A 181 28.71 -8.49 3.06
CA THR A 181 28.54 -7.45 2.03
C THR A 181 28.15 -8.06 0.69
N VAL A 182 28.68 -9.24 0.37
CA VAL A 182 28.33 -10.00 -0.83
C VAL A 182 26.88 -10.48 -0.75
N VAL A 183 26.49 -11.08 0.38
CA VAL A 183 25.15 -11.59 0.61
C VAL A 183 24.10 -10.46 0.51
N ASP A 184 24.32 -9.32 1.18
CA ASP A 184 23.41 -8.19 1.15
C ASP A 184 23.20 -7.67 -0.30
N ALA A 185 24.29 -7.40 -1.00
CA ALA A 185 24.24 -6.89 -2.37
C ALA A 185 23.54 -7.87 -3.34
N MET A 186 23.88 -9.15 -3.27
CA MET A 186 23.38 -10.17 -4.19
C MET A 186 21.91 -10.48 -3.95
N VAL A 187 21.44 -10.57 -2.69
CA VAL A 187 20.02 -10.83 -2.39
C VAL A 187 19.16 -9.64 -2.78
N ARG A 188 19.56 -8.40 -2.50
CA ARG A 188 18.84 -7.21 -2.97
C ARG A 188 18.71 -7.18 -4.48
N GLN A 189 19.80 -7.46 -5.20
CA GLN A 189 19.77 -7.51 -6.65
C GLN A 189 18.92 -8.65 -7.20
N LEU A 190 18.91 -9.81 -6.53
CA LEU A 190 18.04 -10.93 -6.87
C LEU A 190 16.56 -10.52 -6.86
N PHE A 191 16.10 -9.87 -5.79
CA PHE A 191 14.72 -9.37 -5.70
C PHE A 191 14.40 -8.35 -6.78
N THR A 192 15.30 -7.38 -7.00
CA THR A 192 15.12 -6.36 -8.03
C THR A 192 15.02 -6.98 -9.42
N GLY A 193 15.91 -7.92 -9.74
CA GLY A 193 15.92 -8.60 -11.04
C GLY A 193 14.70 -9.49 -11.26
N ALA A 194 14.32 -10.29 -10.26
CA ALA A 194 13.15 -11.14 -10.33
C ALA A 194 11.85 -10.33 -10.48
N ALA A 195 11.72 -9.24 -9.73
CA ALA A 195 10.57 -8.33 -9.87
C ALA A 195 10.51 -7.68 -11.26
N ALA A 196 11.65 -7.29 -11.85
CA ALA A 196 11.71 -6.74 -13.19
C ALA A 196 11.27 -7.75 -14.26
N LEU A 197 11.66 -9.02 -14.14
CA LEU A 197 11.20 -10.09 -15.03
C LEU A 197 9.68 -10.30 -14.93
N MET A 198 9.14 -10.33 -13.72
CA MET A 198 7.69 -10.43 -13.52
C MET A 198 6.94 -9.22 -14.11
N ALA A 199 7.50 -8.02 -13.97
CA ALA A 199 6.90 -6.79 -14.50
C ALA A 199 6.90 -6.74 -16.05
N ALA A 200 7.72 -7.54 -16.72
CA ALA A 200 7.69 -7.70 -18.16
C ALA A 200 6.47 -8.50 -18.67
N GLY A 201 5.67 -9.09 -17.77
CA GLY A 201 4.39 -9.73 -18.07
C GLY A 201 4.42 -11.25 -18.21
N ASP A 202 5.57 -11.90 -18.00
CA ASP A 202 5.68 -13.36 -18.02
C ASP A 202 4.99 -14.00 -16.81
N ASP A 203 4.35 -15.15 -17.01
CA ASP A 203 3.75 -15.93 -15.92
C ASP A 203 4.82 -16.39 -14.91
N PRO A 204 4.63 -16.20 -13.60
CA PRO A 204 5.61 -16.59 -12.58
C PRO A 204 5.96 -18.08 -12.58
N ALA A 205 5.02 -18.96 -12.93
CA ALA A 205 5.30 -20.40 -13.03
C ALA A 205 6.19 -20.70 -14.23
N GLU A 206 6.01 -20.02 -15.36
CA GLU A 206 6.88 -20.15 -16.52
C GLU A 206 8.28 -19.60 -16.23
N LEU A 207 8.38 -18.44 -15.57
CA LEU A 207 9.68 -17.89 -15.14
C LEU A 207 10.43 -18.90 -14.25
N ARG A 208 9.75 -19.53 -13.31
CA ARG A 208 10.34 -20.57 -12.45
C ARG A 208 10.81 -21.76 -13.27
N VAL A 209 10.02 -22.24 -14.23
CA VAL A 209 10.41 -23.37 -15.11
C VAL A 209 11.66 -23.03 -15.93
N ARG A 210 11.76 -21.82 -16.49
CA ARG A 210 12.91 -21.39 -17.30
C ARG A 210 14.24 -21.43 -16.54
N VAL A 211 14.21 -21.23 -15.22
CA VAL A 211 15.42 -21.28 -14.38
C VAL A 211 15.63 -22.61 -13.68
N THR A 212 14.79 -23.62 -14.00
CA THR A 212 14.83 -24.95 -13.35
C THR A 212 15.20 -26.04 -14.36
N SER A 213 16.50 -26.29 -14.52
CA SER A 213 16.97 -27.42 -15.33
C SER A 213 16.80 -28.76 -14.60
N PRO A 214 16.45 -29.84 -15.31
CA PRO A 214 16.35 -31.17 -14.71
C PRO A 214 17.66 -31.60 -14.01
N GLY A 215 17.55 -32.02 -12.74
CA GLY A 215 18.70 -32.41 -11.93
C GLY A 215 19.65 -31.28 -11.53
N GLY A 216 19.28 -30.01 -11.82
CA GLY A 216 20.08 -28.84 -11.47
C GLY A 216 19.92 -28.38 -10.02
N THR A 217 20.71 -27.38 -9.64
CA THR A 217 20.71 -26.81 -8.28
C THR A 217 19.36 -26.18 -7.91
N THR A 218 18.70 -25.53 -8.86
CA THR A 218 17.38 -24.94 -8.66
C THR A 218 16.33 -26.01 -8.38
N ALA A 219 16.35 -27.15 -9.12
CA ALA A 219 15.44 -28.27 -8.87
C ALA A 219 15.62 -28.83 -7.46
N ALA A 220 16.88 -29.08 -7.04
CA ALA A 220 17.17 -29.56 -5.69
C ALA A 220 16.69 -28.61 -4.59
N GLY A 221 16.85 -27.29 -4.78
CA GLY A 221 16.34 -26.27 -3.85
C GLY A 221 14.81 -26.25 -3.77
N LEU A 222 14.13 -26.29 -4.93
CA LEU A 222 12.66 -26.31 -5.00
C LEU A 222 12.08 -27.59 -4.36
N ASP A 223 12.71 -28.75 -4.52
CA ASP A 223 12.30 -30.01 -3.88
C ASP A 223 12.32 -29.90 -2.33
N VAL A 224 13.26 -29.15 -1.78
CA VAL A 224 13.28 -28.87 -0.33
C VAL A 224 12.11 -28.00 0.08
N LEU A 225 11.87 -26.89 -0.65
CA LEU A 225 10.78 -25.96 -0.38
C LEU A 225 9.41 -26.65 -0.50
N ASP A 226 9.22 -27.51 -1.49
CA ASP A 226 7.98 -28.27 -1.68
C ASP A 226 7.77 -29.29 -0.54
N ARG A 227 8.83 -29.96 -0.05
CA ARG A 227 8.73 -30.85 1.14
C ARG A 227 8.37 -30.11 2.42
N HIS A 228 8.68 -28.83 2.53
CA HIS A 228 8.32 -27.98 3.66
C HIS A 228 6.99 -27.23 3.44
N ASP A 229 6.22 -27.60 2.43
CA ASP A 229 4.89 -27.03 2.15
C ASP A 229 4.86 -25.49 2.12
N VAL A 230 5.89 -24.85 1.54
CA VAL A 230 5.99 -23.38 1.50
C VAL A 230 4.76 -22.74 0.87
N ARG A 231 4.14 -23.40 -0.13
CA ARG A 231 2.91 -22.91 -0.77
C ARG A 231 1.75 -22.85 0.22
N ALA A 232 1.57 -23.91 1.01
CA ALA A 232 0.53 -23.96 2.04
C ALA A 232 0.80 -22.91 3.14
N ALA A 233 2.08 -22.69 3.50
CA ALA A 233 2.44 -21.65 4.47
C ALA A 233 2.06 -20.24 3.98
N PHE A 234 2.31 -19.90 2.71
CA PHE A 234 1.87 -18.62 2.14
C PHE A 234 0.35 -18.50 2.09
N ALA A 235 -0.37 -19.55 1.71
CA ALA A 235 -1.83 -19.55 1.71
C ALA A 235 -2.38 -19.29 3.12
N ALA A 236 -1.87 -19.99 4.13
CA ALA A 236 -2.27 -19.82 5.53
C ALA A 236 -1.92 -18.41 6.07
N ALA A 237 -0.79 -17.84 5.68
CA ALA A 237 -0.41 -16.48 6.09
C ALA A 237 -1.35 -15.41 5.51
N VAL A 238 -1.71 -15.53 4.25
CA VAL A 238 -2.68 -14.62 3.59
C VAL A 238 -4.06 -14.76 4.24
N ASP A 239 -4.52 -15.99 4.51
CA ASP A 239 -5.81 -16.24 5.17
C ASP A 239 -5.84 -15.63 6.57
N ALA A 240 -4.83 -15.88 7.39
CA ALA A 240 -4.74 -15.33 8.74
C ALA A 240 -4.75 -13.78 8.74
N ALA A 241 -4.02 -13.16 7.82
CA ALA A 241 -4.00 -11.70 7.68
C ALA A 241 -5.35 -11.15 7.19
N THR A 242 -6.04 -11.86 6.30
CA THR A 242 -7.38 -11.52 5.82
C THR A 242 -8.41 -11.59 6.94
N VAL A 243 -8.38 -12.66 7.75
CA VAL A 243 -9.24 -12.81 8.93
C VAL A 243 -9.00 -11.66 9.91
N ARG A 244 -7.72 -11.37 10.18
CA ARG A 244 -7.37 -10.27 11.10
C ARG A 244 -7.81 -8.91 10.59
N SER A 245 -7.76 -8.67 9.29
CA SER A 245 -8.28 -7.43 8.68
C SER A 245 -9.78 -7.26 8.94
N ARG A 246 -10.56 -8.32 8.78
CA ARG A 246 -12.01 -8.32 9.07
C ARG A 246 -12.31 -8.03 10.53
N GLU A 247 -11.56 -8.63 11.46
CA GLU A 247 -11.71 -8.37 12.91
C GLU A 247 -11.45 -6.90 13.27
N LEU A 248 -10.47 -6.28 12.63
CA LEU A 248 -10.14 -4.86 12.86
C LEU A 248 -11.20 -3.91 12.30
N GLY A 249 -12.01 -4.37 11.33
CA GLY A 249 -13.10 -3.61 10.72
C GLY A 249 -14.43 -3.66 11.49
N GLN A 250 -14.55 -4.54 12.50
CA GLN A 250 -15.72 -4.66 13.38
C GLN A 250 -15.63 -3.66 14.53
#